data_41d449b92ca1fc2276735425a9c249d5
#
_entry.id   41d449b92ca1fc2276735425a9c249d5
#
_cell.length_a   1.000
_cell.length_b   1.000
_cell.length_c   1.000
_cell.angle_alpha   90.00
_cell.angle_beta   90.00
_cell.angle_gamma   90.00
#
_symmetry.space_group_name_H-M   'P 1'
#
loop_
_entity.id
_entity.type
_entity.pdbx_description
1 polymer ?
#
loop_
_entity_poly.entity_id
_entity_poly.type
_entity_poly.pdbx_seq_one_letter_code
_entity_poly.pdbx_strand_id
1 'polypeptide(L)'
;TTNIRTQAFVAVFLLVAYWLVMALVPVPRYGYPHLTMDSNLAAYIDTLFISPSHLYTKTFDPEGLLSTFPAIATALLGNLMGFWLLSVNTPFKKLTGMLLVGIVMAAAGWFWGVVFPINKALWTSSYVLWTGGLAVLIFALCYWLIEIKLWKKWSKPFEIFGVGALLVFILHVLFLKIQAMILICVSDSVTVNLRMFITHKLFPMFELKMASLLYALSYTIFWLLIMTLIYNEKNRVKKEAYLLS
;
A
#
# COMPACT_ATOMS: atom_id res chain seq x y z
N THR A 1 1.01 21.55 13.87
CA THR A 1 2.02 20.61 13.35
C THR A 1 2.87 20.10 14.50
N THR A 2 2.85 18.80 14.76
CA THR A 2 3.62 18.16 15.83
C THR A 2 5.11 18.11 15.48
N ASN A 3 5.98 18.23 16.50
CA ASN A 3 7.44 18.15 16.33
C ASN A 3 7.85 16.78 15.80
N ILE A 4 8.90 16.71 14.96
CA ILE A 4 9.49 15.48 14.39
C ILE A 4 9.83 14.48 15.51
N ARG A 5 10.39 14.93 16.63
CA ARG A 5 10.72 14.07 17.77
C ARG A 5 9.47 13.43 18.39
N THR A 6 8.40 14.19 18.51
CA THR A 6 7.11 13.70 19.01
C THR A 6 6.53 12.65 18.08
N GLN A 7 6.58 12.85 16.77
CA GLN A 7 6.10 11.88 15.78
C GLN A 7 6.90 10.57 15.84
N ALA A 8 8.23 10.66 15.94
CA ALA A 8 9.09 9.48 16.09
C ALA A 8 8.78 8.72 17.38
N PHE A 9 8.64 9.45 18.50
CA PHE A 9 8.28 8.82 19.78
C PHE A 9 6.91 8.13 19.72
N VAL A 10 5.89 8.80 19.15
CA VAL A 10 4.55 8.23 19.01
C VAL A 10 4.57 6.99 18.12
N ALA A 11 5.31 7.00 17.00
CA ALA A 11 5.41 5.84 16.12
C ALA A 11 6.02 4.64 16.87
N VAL A 12 7.14 4.83 17.57
CA VAL A 12 7.77 3.77 18.37
C VAL A 12 6.84 3.30 19.49
N PHE A 13 6.21 4.22 20.21
CA PHE A 13 5.28 3.91 21.29
C PHE A 13 4.11 3.04 20.78
N LEU A 14 3.50 3.42 19.66
CA LEU A 14 2.39 2.66 19.06
C LEU A 14 2.81 1.24 18.66
N LEU A 15 4.01 1.09 18.07
CA LEU A 15 4.52 -0.22 17.67
C LEU A 15 4.80 -1.12 18.89
N VAL A 16 5.42 -0.55 19.93
CA VAL A 16 5.72 -1.31 21.16
C VAL A 16 4.44 -1.63 21.94
N ALA A 17 3.54 -0.66 22.11
CA ALA A 17 2.27 -0.86 22.80
C ALA A 17 1.42 -1.93 22.10
N TYR A 18 1.30 -1.87 20.77
CA TYR A 18 0.57 -2.86 20.01
C TYR A 18 1.15 -4.27 20.18
N TRP A 19 2.48 -4.40 20.08
CA TRP A 19 3.16 -5.68 20.33
C TRP A 19 2.87 -6.21 21.72
N LEU A 20 3.03 -5.38 22.78
CA LEU A 20 2.79 -5.79 24.15
C LEU A 20 1.33 -6.22 24.38
N VAL A 21 0.38 -5.47 23.84
CA VAL A 21 -1.04 -5.81 23.94
C VAL A 21 -1.33 -7.15 23.26
N MET A 22 -0.83 -7.35 22.04
CA MET A 22 -1.06 -8.59 21.28
C MET A 22 -0.32 -9.81 21.87
N ALA A 23 0.84 -9.60 22.51
CA ALA A 23 1.68 -10.66 23.05
C ALA A 23 1.36 -11.04 24.50
N LEU A 24 0.79 -10.11 25.31
CA LEU A 24 0.59 -10.32 26.75
C LEU A 24 -0.88 -10.44 27.15
N VAL A 25 -1.80 -9.82 26.40
CA VAL A 25 -3.22 -9.85 26.76
C VAL A 25 -3.84 -11.17 26.28
N PRO A 26 -4.37 -11.99 27.19
CA PRO A 26 -5.03 -13.23 26.80
C PRO A 26 -6.30 -12.95 26.02
N VAL A 27 -6.53 -13.72 24.96
CA VAL A 27 -7.80 -13.67 24.24
C VAL A 27 -8.87 -14.37 25.10
N PRO A 28 -9.98 -13.70 25.48
CA PRO A 28 -10.94 -14.25 26.42
C PRO A 28 -11.51 -15.62 26.04
N ARG A 29 -11.55 -15.94 24.76
CA ARG A 29 -12.05 -17.21 24.23
C ARG A 29 -11.04 -18.37 24.40
N TYR A 30 -9.72 -18.07 24.51
CA TYR A 30 -8.66 -19.08 24.50
C TYR A 30 -7.83 -19.09 25.79
N GLY A 31 -7.91 -18.04 26.63
CA GLY A 31 -7.18 -17.97 27.91
C GLY A 31 -5.68 -17.67 27.80
N TYR A 32 -5.15 -17.50 26.60
CA TYR A 32 -3.74 -17.13 26.29
C TYR A 32 -3.65 -16.26 25.04
N PRO A 33 -2.53 -15.55 24.84
CA PRO A 33 -2.33 -14.76 23.63
C PRO A 33 -2.28 -15.64 22.38
N HIS A 34 -2.96 -15.25 21.33
CA HIS A 34 -3.04 -15.99 20.09
C HIS A 34 -2.76 -15.04 18.91
N LEU A 35 -1.95 -15.47 17.93
CA LEU A 35 -1.51 -14.64 16.80
C LEU A 35 -1.95 -15.19 15.44
N THR A 36 -2.92 -16.10 15.42
CA THR A 36 -3.52 -16.54 14.15
C THR A 36 -4.54 -15.54 13.65
N MET A 37 -4.84 -15.56 12.37
CA MET A 37 -5.68 -14.57 11.69
C MET A 37 -7.07 -14.43 12.32
N ASP A 38 -7.72 -15.54 12.67
CA ASP A 38 -9.12 -15.56 13.10
C ASP A 38 -9.32 -15.62 14.63
N SER A 39 -8.25 -15.78 15.40
CA SER A 39 -8.34 -16.05 16.85
C SER A 39 -7.45 -15.17 17.71
N ASN A 40 -6.97 -14.06 17.16
CA ASN A 40 -6.15 -13.09 17.87
C ASN A 40 -7.00 -12.03 18.61
N LEU A 41 -6.35 -11.24 19.45
CA LEU A 41 -7.01 -10.19 20.23
C LEU A 41 -7.68 -9.10 19.36
N ALA A 42 -7.06 -8.73 18.21
CA ALA A 42 -7.64 -7.73 17.31
C ALA A 42 -8.94 -8.25 16.71
N ALA A 43 -8.97 -9.47 16.19
CA ALA A 43 -10.18 -10.11 15.67
C ALA A 43 -11.26 -10.23 16.76
N TYR A 44 -10.90 -10.55 18.00
CA TYR A 44 -11.83 -10.59 19.12
C TYR A 44 -12.46 -9.22 19.38
N ILE A 45 -11.65 -8.16 19.44
CA ILE A 45 -12.13 -6.78 19.65
C ILE A 45 -13.04 -6.35 18.49
N ASP A 46 -12.65 -6.62 17.25
CA ASP A 46 -13.44 -6.27 16.08
C ASP A 46 -14.83 -6.92 16.12
N THR A 47 -14.91 -8.20 16.52
CA THR A 47 -16.21 -8.91 16.65
C THR A 47 -17.09 -8.41 17.79
N LEU A 48 -16.53 -7.71 18.79
CA LEU A 48 -17.32 -7.08 19.87
C LEU A 48 -18.02 -5.80 19.41
N PHE A 49 -17.38 -5.02 18.55
CA PHE A 49 -17.87 -3.70 18.15
C PHE A 49 -18.47 -3.65 16.74
N ILE A 50 -18.11 -4.61 15.87
CA ILE A 50 -18.52 -4.62 14.47
C ILE A 50 -19.30 -5.91 14.19
N SER A 51 -20.48 -5.76 13.59
CA SER A 51 -21.28 -6.93 13.19
C SER A 51 -20.54 -7.80 12.17
N PRO A 52 -20.62 -9.14 12.28
CA PRO A 52 -19.96 -10.07 11.34
C PRO A 52 -20.27 -9.85 9.87
N SER A 53 -21.41 -9.23 9.54
CA SER A 53 -21.79 -8.87 8.17
C SER A 53 -20.98 -7.71 7.59
N HIS A 54 -20.30 -6.92 8.43
CA HIS A 54 -19.48 -5.76 8.03
C HIS A 54 -17.98 -6.03 8.11
N LEU A 55 -17.57 -7.18 8.66
CA LEU A 55 -16.17 -7.60 8.67
C LEU A 55 -15.79 -8.18 7.30
N TYR A 56 -14.51 -8.05 6.91
CA TYR A 56 -13.97 -8.62 5.67
C TYR A 56 -14.19 -10.14 5.59
N THR A 57 -13.91 -10.85 6.68
CA THR A 57 -14.43 -12.19 6.92
C THR A 57 -15.38 -12.12 8.13
N LYS A 58 -16.20 -13.13 8.37
CA LYS A 58 -17.14 -13.11 9.51
C LYS A 58 -16.46 -12.98 10.89
N THR A 59 -15.17 -13.20 10.96
CA THR A 59 -14.40 -13.26 12.22
C THR A 59 -13.21 -12.32 12.26
N PHE A 60 -12.83 -11.72 11.13
CA PHE A 60 -11.59 -10.95 11.01
C PHE A 60 -11.72 -9.82 9.99
N ASP A 61 -11.10 -8.67 10.31
CA ASP A 61 -10.90 -7.54 9.39
C ASP A 61 -9.44 -7.08 9.41
N PRO A 62 -8.73 -7.04 8.26
CA PRO A 62 -7.35 -6.54 8.20
C PRO A 62 -7.25 -5.03 8.51
N GLU A 63 -8.36 -4.29 8.39
CA GLU A 63 -8.50 -2.87 8.69
C GLU A 63 -9.22 -2.62 10.03
N GLY A 64 -9.11 -3.56 10.96
CA GLY A 64 -9.78 -3.56 12.25
C GLY A 64 -9.35 -2.43 13.20
N LEU A 65 -10.06 -2.32 14.32
CA LEU A 65 -9.86 -1.23 15.29
C LEU A 65 -8.45 -1.24 15.89
N LEU A 66 -7.98 -2.40 16.33
CA LEU A 66 -6.68 -2.50 16.98
C LEU A 66 -5.51 -2.37 15.97
N SER A 67 -5.64 -2.92 14.77
CA SER A 67 -4.65 -2.82 13.70
C SER A 67 -4.47 -1.39 13.16
N THR A 68 -5.39 -0.47 13.45
CA THR A 68 -5.26 0.96 13.16
C THR A 68 -4.05 1.59 13.86
N PHE A 69 -3.67 1.14 15.07
CA PHE A 69 -2.52 1.71 15.79
C PHE A 69 -1.19 1.53 15.04
N PRO A 70 -0.79 0.32 14.63
CA PRO A 70 0.41 0.17 13.82
C PRO A 70 0.27 0.76 12.40
N ALA A 71 -0.94 0.91 11.85
CA ALA A 71 -1.16 1.63 10.60
C ALA A 71 -0.85 3.14 10.76
N ILE A 72 -1.25 3.77 11.87
CA ILE A 72 -0.85 5.15 12.21
C ILE A 72 0.68 5.26 12.31
N ALA A 73 1.34 4.30 12.97
CA ALA A 73 2.80 4.28 13.03
C ALA A 73 3.42 4.22 11.64
N THR A 74 2.87 3.42 10.72
CA THR A 74 3.32 3.36 9.32
C THR A 74 3.23 4.73 8.64
N ALA A 75 2.11 5.45 8.82
CA ALA A 75 1.92 6.79 8.27
C ALA A 75 2.92 7.80 8.86
N LEU A 76 3.17 7.74 10.18
CA LEU A 76 4.15 8.60 10.84
C LEU A 76 5.58 8.34 10.35
N LEU A 77 5.97 7.08 10.15
CA LEU A 77 7.28 6.73 9.56
C LEU A 77 7.43 7.28 8.14
N GLY A 78 6.39 7.20 7.32
CA GLY A 78 6.37 7.81 6.00
C GLY A 78 6.51 9.34 6.05
N ASN A 79 5.83 9.99 6.98
CA ASN A 79 5.92 11.44 7.19
C ASN A 79 7.32 11.88 7.64
N LEU A 80 7.95 11.13 8.56
CA LEU A 80 9.33 11.37 9.00
C LEU A 80 10.32 11.26 7.83
N MET A 81 10.13 10.29 6.94
CA MET A 81 10.92 10.15 5.73
C MET A 81 10.70 11.34 4.78
N GLY A 82 9.49 11.84 4.65
CA GLY A 82 9.16 13.06 3.91
C GLY A 82 9.91 14.29 4.45
N PHE A 83 9.95 14.50 5.75
CA PHE A 83 10.74 15.57 6.37
C PHE A 83 12.25 15.43 6.08
N TRP A 84 12.77 14.21 6.13
CA TRP A 84 14.18 13.97 5.77
C TRP A 84 14.45 14.34 4.31
N LEU A 85 13.58 13.95 3.40
CA LEU A 85 13.71 14.24 1.98
C LEU A 85 13.64 15.75 1.68
N LEU A 86 12.77 16.48 2.37
CA LEU A 86 12.61 17.94 2.22
C LEU A 86 13.68 18.75 2.96
N SER A 87 14.54 18.11 3.75
CA SER A 87 15.61 18.81 4.48
C SER A 87 16.62 19.46 3.54
N VAL A 88 17.35 20.46 4.05
CA VAL A 88 18.41 21.21 3.31
C VAL A 88 19.70 20.42 3.08
N ASN A 89 19.72 19.12 3.39
CA ASN A 89 20.89 18.26 3.21
C ASN A 89 21.23 18.04 1.73
N THR A 90 22.50 17.76 1.45
CA THR A 90 22.95 17.41 0.09
C THR A 90 22.28 16.10 -0.39
N PRO A 91 22.11 15.93 -1.72
CA PRO A 91 21.50 14.71 -2.26
C PRO A 91 22.17 13.43 -1.79
N PHE A 92 23.50 13.43 -1.70
CA PHE A 92 24.25 12.27 -1.23
C PHE A 92 24.01 11.95 0.25
N LYS A 93 23.92 12.99 1.09
CA LYS A 93 23.61 12.82 2.53
C LYS A 93 22.17 12.30 2.73
N LYS A 94 21.22 12.75 1.90
CA LYS A 94 19.85 12.21 1.91
C LYS A 94 19.85 10.73 1.55
N LEU A 95 20.57 10.35 0.49
CA LEU A 95 20.67 8.95 0.06
C LEU A 95 21.26 8.07 1.16
N THR A 96 22.41 8.44 1.72
CA THR A 96 23.07 7.64 2.78
C THR A 96 22.19 7.52 4.03
N GLY A 97 21.47 8.58 4.41
CA GLY A 97 20.50 8.53 5.50
C GLY A 97 19.35 7.57 5.24
N MET A 98 18.79 7.59 4.03
CA MET A 98 17.74 6.63 3.63
C MET A 98 18.24 5.18 3.63
N LEU A 99 19.45 4.93 3.10
CA LEU A 99 20.02 3.59 3.11
C LEU A 99 20.23 3.09 4.55
N LEU A 100 20.82 3.92 5.42
CA LEU A 100 21.05 3.56 6.82
C LEU A 100 19.74 3.26 7.55
N VAL A 101 18.77 4.17 7.48
CA VAL A 101 17.46 4.01 8.13
C VAL A 101 16.72 2.80 7.57
N GLY A 102 16.72 2.61 6.24
CA GLY A 102 16.09 1.48 5.60
C GLY A 102 16.67 0.13 6.04
N ILE A 103 18.01 0.01 6.11
CA ILE A 103 18.68 -1.19 6.59
C ILE A 103 18.37 -1.45 8.06
N VAL A 104 18.46 -0.42 8.91
CA VAL A 104 18.17 -0.55 10.35
C VAL A 104 16.73 -0.97 10.60
N MET A 105 15.76 -0.34 9.90
CA MET A 105 14.35 -0.70 10.02
C MET A 105 14.08 -2.13 9.54
N ALA A 106 14.62 -2.52 8.38
CA ALA A 106 14.46 -3.86 7.85
C ALA A 106 15.09 -4.91 8.79
N ALA A 107 16.31 -4.68 9.27
CA ALA A 107 16.94 -5.57 10.23
C ALA A 107 16.15 -5.67 11.55
N ALA A 108 15.74 -4.54 12.11
CA ALA A 108 14.92 -4.52 13.33
C ALA A 108 13.59 -5.27 13.14
N GLY A 109 12.90 -5.07 12.02
CA GLY A 109 11.66 -5.78 11.69
C GLY A 109 11.89 -7.28 11.53
N TRP A 110 12.96 -7.69 10.88
CA TRP A 110 13.33 -9.10 10.72
C TRP A 110 13.61 -9.78 12.06
N PHE A 111 14.48 -9.21 12.89
CA PHE A 111 14.80 -9.76 14.20
C PHE A 111 13.59 -9.73 15.15
N TRP A 112 12.78 -8.67 15.13
CA TRP A 112 11.54 -8.64 15.90
C TRP A 112 10.56 -9.71 15.42
N GLY A 113 10.59 -10.05 14.12
CA GLY A 113 9.79 -11.11 13.52
C GLY A 113 9.96 -12.49 14.15
N VAL A 114 11.08 -12.75 14.84
CA VAL A 114 11.32 -14.00 15.59
C VAL A 114 10.38 -14.13 16.79
N VAL A 115 10.08 -13.01 17.46
CA VAL A 115 9.21 -12.98 18.67
C VAL A 115 7.78 -12.58 18.34
N PHE A 116 7.60 -11.72 17.34
CA PHE A 116 6.31 -11.23 16.88
C PHE A 116 6.24 -11.39 15.34
N PRO A 117 5.65 -12.49 14.84
CA PRO A 117 5.72 -12.87 13.43
C PRO A 117 5.36 -11.76 12.46
N ILE A 118 6.10 -11.66 11.36
CA ILE A 118 5.82 -10.71 10.27
C ILE A 118 4.50 -11.12 9.62
N ASN A 119 3.42 -10.41 9.93
CA ASN A 119 2.08 -10.74 9.45
C ASN A 119 1.35 -9.49 8.95
N LYS A 120 1.07 -9.46 7.64
CA LYS A 120 0.32 -8.38 7.01
C LYS A 120 -1.13 -8.31 7.50
N ALA A 121 -1.78 -9.44 7.72
CA ALA A 121 -3.19 -9.49 8.13
C ALA A 121 -3.41 -8.83 9.50
N LEU A 122 -2.46 -9.01 10.42
CA LEU A 122 -2.49 -8.41 11.75
C LEU A 122 -1.82 -7.03 11.81
N TRP A 123 -1.17 -6.58 10.74
CA TRP A 123 -0.37 -5.35 10.69
C TRP A 123 0.67 -5.29 11.80
N THR A 124 1.37 -6.42 12.04
CA THR A 124 2.29 -6.54 13.18
C THR A 124 3.40 -5.49 13.16
N SER A 125 3.93 -5.13 14.34
CA SER A 125 4.99 -4.14 14.46
C SER A 125 6.26 -4.54 13.71
N SER A 126 6.59 -5.83 13.70
CA SER A 126 7.66 -6.42 12.90
C SER A 126 7.40 -6.26 11.38
N TYR A 127 6.15 -6.46 10.94
CA TYR A 127 5.74 -6.22 9.56
C TYR A 127 5.91 -4.76 9.16
N VAL A 128 5.48 -3.82 10.00
CA VAL A 128 5.63 -2.37 9.74
C VAL A 128 7.10 -1.98 9.55
N LEU A 129 7.99 -2.42 10.43
CA LEU A 129 9.41 -2.10 10.32
C LEU A 129 10.07 -2.81 9.13
N TRP A 130 9.76 -4.09 8.91
CA TRP A 130 10.30 -4.85 7.78
C TRP A 130 9.90 -4.24 6.43
N THR A 131 8.60 -4.06 6.20
CA THR A 131 8.11 -3.52 4.93
C THR A 131 8.44 -2.03 4.78
N GLY A 132 8.39 -1.25 5.85
CA GLY A 132 8.80 0.15 5.86
C GLY A 132 10.29 0.30 5.52
N GLY A 133 11.15 -0.53 6.10
CA GLY A 133 12.58 -0.55 5.78
C GLY A 133 12.85 -0.89 4.31
N LEU A 134 12.21 -1.93 3.78
CA LEU A 134 12.32 -2.28 2.37
C LEU A 134 11.79 -1.17 1.45
N ALA A 135 10.67 -0.54 1.81
CA ALA A 135 10.12 0.59 1.04
C ALA A 135 11.10 1.77 0.99
N VAL A 136 11.75 2.10 2.12
CA VAL A 136 12.78 3.15 2.17
C VAL A 136 13.99 2.78 1.31
N LEU A 137 14.44 1.53 1.29
CA LEU A 137 15.56 1.07 0.45
C LEU A 137 15.22 1.16 -1.04
N ILE A 138 14.02 0.73 -1.45
CA ILE A 138 13.55 0.86 -2.83
C ILE A 138 13.46 2.34 -3.21
N PHE A 139 12.95 3.17 -2.31
CA PHE A 139 12.86 4.62 -2.53
C PHE A 139 14.25 5.26 -2.64
N ALA A 140 15.21 4.84 -1.83
CA ALA A 140 16.61 5.28 -1.91
C ALA A 140 17.23 4.92 -3.27
N LEU A 141 16.95 3.73 -3.81
CA LEU A 141 17.38 3.32 -5.15
C LEU A 141 16.76 4.23 -6.24
N CYS A 142 15.46 4.49 -6.17
CA CYS A 142 14.79 5.41 -7.09
C CYS A 142 15.38 6.83 -7.00
N TYR A 143 15.60 7.33 -5.78
CA TYR A 143 16.23 8.62 -5.54
C TYR A 143 17.64 8.71 -6.13
N TRP A 144 18.44 7.68 -5.95
CA TRP A 144 19.79 7.60 -6.54
C TRP A 144 19.74 7.65 -8.06
N LEU A 145 18.86 6.89 -8.70
CA LEU A 145 18.72 6.86 -10.16
C LEU A 145 18.25 8.21 -10.71
N ILE A 146 17.26 8.83 -10.07
CA ILE A 146 16.59 10.03 -10.58
C ILE A 146 17.36 11.31 -10.23
N GLU A 147 17.78 11.48 -8.97
CA GLU A 147 18.36 12.73 -8.48
C GLU A 147 19.89 12.77 -8.57
N ILE A 148 20.58 11.63 -8.42
CA ILE A 148 22.04 11.58 -8.46
C ILE A 148 22.54 11.20 -9.85
N LYS A 149 21.99 10.14 -10.46
CA LYS A 149 22.34 9.69 -11.81
C LYS A 149 21.64 10.48 -12.91
N LEU A 150 20.64 11.31 -12.58
CA LEU A 150 19.83 12.10 -13.51
C LEU A 150 19.14 11.27 -14.60
N TRP A 151 18.95 10.00 -14.37
CA TRP A 151 18.26 9.10 -15.29
C TRP A 151 16.75 9.18 -15.07
N LYS A 152 16.11 10.19 -15.69
CA LYS A 152 14.71 10.57 -15.46
C LYS A 152 13.71 9.99 -16.48
N LYS A 153 14.17 9.52 -17.63
CA LYS A 153 13.25 9.11 -18.73
C LYS A 153 12.34 7.95 -18.35
N TRP A 154 12.86 6.95 -17.63
CA TRP A 154 12.11 5.77 -17.21
C TRP A 154 11.06 6.07 -16.12
N SER A 155 11.25 7.14 -15.34
CA SER A 155 10.33 7.50 -14.25
C SER A 155 9.07 8.23 -14.73
N LYS A 156 9.00 8.65 -16.00
CA LYS A 156 7.88 9.43 -16.54
C LYS A 156 6.51 8.78 -16.39
N PRO A 157 6.32 7.48 -16.66
CA PRO A 157 5.05 6.80 -16.41
C PRO A 157 4.62 6.85 -14.94
N PHE A 158 5.57 6.67 -14.02
CA PHE A 158 5.32 6.72 -12.58
C PHE A 158 4.98 8.14 -12.10
N GLU A 159 5.63 9.16 -12.67
CA GLU A 159 5.30 10.57 -12.41
C GLU A 159 3.86 10.89 -12.84
N ILE A 160 3.46 10.44 -14.03
CA ILE A 160 2.11 10.65 -14.57
C ILE A 160 1.06 10.04 -13.61
N PHE A 161 1.26 8.79 -13.18
CA PHE A 161 0.39 8.16 -12.20
C PHE A 161 0.43 8.85 -10.82
N GLY A 162 1.63 9.27 -10.37
CA GLY A 162 1.80 9.91 -9.07
C GLY A 162 1.09 11.27 -8.96
N VAL A 163 1.16 12.10 -10.01
CA VAL A 163 0.48 13.41 -10.04
C VAL A 163 -1.06 13.27 -10.02
N GLY A 164 -1.58 12.18 -10.57
CA GLY A 164 -3.01 11.88 -10.59
C GLY A 164 -3.42 10.68 -9.73
N ALA A 165 -2.64 10.32 -8.71
CA ALA A 165 -2.80 9.07 -7.97
C ALA A 165 -4.22 8.85 -7.42
N LEU A 166 -4.80 9.88 -6.77
CA LEU A 166 -6.17 9.78 -6.23
C LEU A 166 -7.21 9.60 -7.33
N LEU A 167 -7.07 10.36 -8.43
CA LEU A 167 -7.99 10.30 -9.56
C LEU A 167 -7.97 8.91 -10.20
N VAL A 168 -6.78 8.40 -10.52
CA VAL A 168 -6.66 7.08 -11.14
C VAL A 168 -7.12 5.98 -10.19
N PHE A 169 -6.87 6.12 -8.88
CA PHE A 169 -7.34 5.16 -7.88
C PHE A 169 -8.88 5.06 -7.87
N ILE A 170 -9.58 6.19 -7.81
CA ILE A 170 -11.03 6.21 -7.80
C ILE A 170 -11.59 5.65 -9.13
N LEU A 171 -11.09 6.14 -10.26
CA LEU A 171 -11.61 5.76 -11.56
C LEU A 171 -11.37 4.28 -11.88
N HIS A 172 -10.17 3.74 -11.61
CA HIS A 172 -9.87 2.35 -11.93
C HIS A 172 -10.67 1.37 -11.04
N VAL A 173 -10.84 1.68 -9.74
CA VAL A 173 -11.65 0.85 -8.85
C VAL A 173 -13.12 0.86 -9.28
N LEU A 174 -13.66 2.04 -9.61
CA LEU A 174 -15.02 2.16 -10.11
C LEU A 174 -15.22 1.35 -11.40
N PHE A 175 -14.28 1.48 -12.34
CA PHE A 175 -14.34 0.76 -13.61
C PHE A 175 -14.24 -0.76 -13.43
N LEU A 176 -13.39 -1.24 -12.51
CA LEU A 176 -13.32 -2.67 -12.16
C LEU A 176 -14.61 -3.18 -11.52
N LYS A 177 -15.24 -2.38 -10.63
CA LYS A 177 -16.52 -2.74 -10.02
C LYS A 177 -17.62 -2.82 -11.08
N ILE A 178 -17.69 -1.87 -12.00
CA ILE A 178 -18.66 -1.91 -13.13
C ILE A 178 -18.45 -3.17 -13.94
N GLN A 179 -17.22 -3.52 -14.31
CA GLN A 179 -16.93 -4.75 -15.05
C GLN A 179 -17.31 -6.03 -14.28
N ALA A 180 -17.21 -6.02 -12.95
CA ALA A 180 -17.60 -7.15 -12.12
C ALA A 180 -19.12 -7.31 -11.99
N MET A 181 -19.87 -6.21 -12.06
CA MET A 181 -21.34 -6.20 -11.96
C MET A 181 -22.03 -6.62 -13.26
N ILE A 182 -21.41 -6.38 -14.41
CA ILE A 182 -21.99 -6.75 -15.71
C ILE A 182 -21.77 -8.24 -15.93
N LEU A 183 -22.87 -8.99 -15.98
CA LEU A 183 -22.88 -10.42 -16.27
C LEU A 183 -23.19 -10.68 -17.74
N ILE A 184 -22.42 -11.54 -18.38
CA ILE A 184 -22.58 -11.93 -19.78
C ILE A 184 -22.86 -13.43 -19.82
N CYS A 185 -23.94 -13.81 -20.48
CA CYS A 185 -24.25 -15.21 -20.77
C CYS A 185 -23.36 -15.69 -21.93
N VAL A 186 -22.51 -16.67 -21.67
CA VAL A 186 -21.63 -17.30 -22.68
C VAL A 186 -22.26 -18.56 -23.25
N SER A 187 -23.09 -19.25 -22.48
CA SER A 187 -23.93 -20.38 -22.89
C SER A 187 -25.15 -20.50 -21.98
N ASP A 188 -26.11 -21.36 -22.31
CA ASP A 188 -27.40 -21.51 -21.60
C ASP A 188 -27.28 -21.75 -20.08
N SER A 189 -26.10 -22.17 -19.58
CA SER A 189 -25.86 -22.46 -18.17
C SER A 189 -24.67 -21.69 -17.55
N VAL A 190 -23.92 -20.90 -18.34
CA VAL A 190 -22.69 -20.25 -17.88
C VAL A 190 -22.76 -18.74 -18.06
N THR A 191 -22.84 -18.04 -16.93
CA THR A 191 -22.68 -16.58 -16.87
C THR A 191 -21.32 -16.22 -16.30
N VAL A 192 -20.63 -15.29 -16.94
CA VAL A 192 -19.33 -14.76 -16.48
C VAL A 192 -19.41 -13.24 -16.36
N ASN A 193 -18.62 -12.64 -15.50
CA ASN A 193 -18.53 -11.20 -15.46
C ASN A 193 -17.78 -10.63 -16.69
N LEU A 194 -18.05 -9.37 -17.02
CA LEU A 194 -17.47 -8.70 -18.21
C LEU A 194 -15.93 -8.78 -18.22
N ARG A 195 -15.28 -8.66 -17.05
CA ARG A 195 -13.83 -8.77 -16.94
C ARG A 195 -13.33 -10.14 -17.41
N MET A 196 -13.98 -11.20 -16.96
CA MET A 196 -13.60 -12.57 -17.33
C MET A 196 -13.88 -12.83 -18.82
N PHE A 197 -15.01 -12.33 -19.33
CA PHE A 197 -15.36 -12.39 -20.75
C PHE A 197 -14.30 -11.69 -21.62
N ILE A 198 -13.90 -10.46 -21.27
CA ILE A 198 -12.87 -9.71 -21.98
C ILE A 198 -11.51 -10.46 -21.92
N THR A 199 -11.16 -10.99 -20.75
CA THR A 199 -9.91 -11.73 -20.57
C THR A 199 -9.83 -12.94 -21.49
N HIS A 200 -10.88 -13.76 -21.53
CA HIS A 200 -10.95 -14.93 -22.42
C HIS A 200 -10.99 -14.56 -23.90
N LYS A 201 -11.69 -13.48 -24.23
CA LYS A 201 -11.81 -13.04 -25.65
C LYS A 201 -10.51 -12.44 -26.19
N LEU A 202 -9.78 -11.71 -25.36
CA LEU A 202 -8.50 -11.10 -25.79
C LEU A 202 -7.33 -12.08 -25.77
N PHE A 203 -7.36 -13.04 -24.84
CA PHE A 203 -6.25 -13.98 -24.62
C PHE A 203 -6.67 -15.44 -24.63
N PRO A 204 -7.39 -15.91 -25.68
CA PRO A 204 -7.97 -17.27 -25.71
C PRO A 204 -6.95 -18.39 -25.76
N MET A 205 -5.70 -18.09 -26.19
CA MET A 205 -4.63 -19.06 -26.37
C MET A 205 -3.80 -19.32 -25.10
N PHE A 206 -4.06 -18.57 -24.01
CA PHE A 206 -3.28 -18.64 -22.80
C PHE A 206 -4.04 -19.30 -21.67
N GLU A 207 -3.33 -20.02 -20.80
CA GLU A 207 -3.90 -20.47 -19.52
C GLU A 207 -4.48 -19.31 -18.72
N LEU A 208 -5.49 -19.59 -17.89
CA LEU A 208 -6.22 -18.57 -17.10
C LEU A 208 -5.30 -17.64 -16.28
N LYS A 209 -4.22 -18.18 -15.71
CA LYS A 209 -3.24 -17.37 -14.93
C LYS A 209 -2.49 -16.39 -15.84
N MET A 210 -2.02 -16.86 -16.99
CA MET A 210 -1.30 -16.01 -17.95
C MET A 210 -2.25 -14.99 -18.60
N ALA A 211 -3.45 -15.41 -18.99
CA ALA A 211 -4.47 -14.52 -19.52
C ALA A 211 -4.83 -13.41 -18.52
N SER A 212 -4.93 -13.73 -17.22
CA SER A 212 -5.19 -12.76 -16.16
C SER A 212 -4.02 -11.76 -15.99
N LEU A 213 -2.78 -12.23 -16.10
CA LEU A 213 -1.59 -11.37 -16.08
C LEU A 213 -1.58 -10.41 -17.27
N LEU A 214 -1.81 -10.92 -18.48
CA LEU A 214 -1.86 -10.12 -19.71
C LEU A 214 -2.99 -9.09 -19.66
N TYR A 215 -4.15 -9.47 -19.13
CA TYR A 215 -5.24 -8.53 -18.89
C TYR A 215 -4.80 -7.42 -17.93
N ALA A 216 -4.17 -7.75 -16.80
CA ALA A 216 -3.72 -6.75 -15.82
C ALA A 216 -2.69 -5.79 -16.41
N LEU A 217 -1.75 -6.27 -17.23
CA LEU A 217 -0.77 -5.44 -17.93
C LEU A 217 -1.46 -4.52 -18.95
N SER A 218 -2.35 -5.05 -19.78
CA SER A 218 -3.12 -4.27 -20.76
C SER A 218 -3.99 -3.21 -20.07
N TYR A 219 -4.60 -3.56 -18.94
CA TYR A 219 -5.38 -2.65 -18.11
C TYR A 219 -4.53 -1.52 -17.52
N THR A 220 -3.32 -1.82 -17.08
CA THR A 220 -2.38 -0.81 -16.58
C THR A 220 -1.95 0.15 -17.69
N ILE A 221 -1.65 -0.38 -18.90
CA ILE A 221 -1.33 0.43 -20.07
C ILE A 221 -2.51 1.32 -20.48
N PHE A 222 -3.72 0.79 -20.48
CA PHE A 222 -4.93 1.56 -20.76
C PHE A 222 -5.06 2.78 -19.83
N TRP A 223 -4.90 2.58 -18.51
CA TRP A 223 -4.94 3.69 -17.56
C TRP A 223 -3.76 4.66 -17.71
N LEU A 224 -2.57 4.16 -18.06
CA LEU A 224 -1.43 5.03 -18.35
C LEU A 224 -1.71 5.95 -19.54
N LEU A 225 -2.34 5.45 -20.60
CA LEU A 225 -2.73 6.27 -21.77
C LEU A 225 -3.73 7.35 -21.35
N ILE A 226 -4.79 7.01 -20.63
CA ILE A 226 -5.78 7.98 -20.14
C ILE A 226 -5.11 9.05 -19.28
N MET A 227 -4.28 8.63 -18.31
CA MET A 227 -3.61 9.56 -17.41
C MET A 227 -2.58 10.44 -18.14
N THR A 228 -1.96 9.93 -19.19
CA THR A 228 -1.06 10.73 -20.06
C THR A 228 -1.82 11.83 -20.78
N LEU A 229 -3.01 11.55 -21.30
CA LEU A 229 -3.86 12.57 -21.92
C LEU A 229 -4.24 13.66 -20.91
N ILE A 230 -4.71 13.28 -19.73
CA ILE A 230 -5.09 14.21 -18.65
C ILE A 230 -3.88 15.06 -18.21
N TYR A 231 -2.72 14.43 -18.05
CA TYR A 231 -1.48 15.09 -17.65
C TYR A 231 -1.04 16.14 -18.68
N ASN A 232 -1.10 15.81 -19.98
CA ASN A 232 -0.72 16.70 -21.06
C ASN A 232 -1.68 17.90 -21.15
N GLU A 233 -2.98 17.69 -21.04
CA GLU A 233 -3.97 18.76 -21.02
C GLU A 233 -3.76 19.71 -19.86
N LYS A 234 -3.55 19.18 -18.64
CA LYS A 234 -3.27 20.00 -17.44
C LYS A 234 -2.00 20.87 -17.62
N ASN A 235 -0.97 20.33 -18.27
CA ASN A 235 0.25 21.09 -18.55
C ASN A 235 0.05 22.13 -19.65
N ARG A 236 -0.81 21.86 -20.65
CA ARG A 236 -1.17 22.82 -21.69
C ARG A 236 -1.90 24.02 -21.08
N VAL A 237 -2.94 23.78 -20.31
CA VAL A 237 -3.71 24.84 -19.63
C VAL A 237 -2.82 25.70 -18.71
N LYS A 238 -1.90 25.08 -17.98
CA LYS A 238 -0.93 25.83 -17.17
C LYS A 238 -0.04 26.75 -18.00
N LYS A 239 0.46 26.28 -19.14
CA LYS A 239 1.29 27.10 -20.05
C LYS A 239 0.50 28.29 -20.63
N GLU A 240 -0.73 28.06 -21.05
CA GLU A 240 -1.61 29.12 -21.56
C GLU A 240 -1.92 30.17 -20.49
N ALA A 241 -2.18 29.75 -19.25
CA ALA A 241 -2.39 30.67 -18.12
C ALA A 241 -1.15 31.53 -17.80
N TYR A 242 0.06 30.94 -17.92
CA TYR A 242 1.32 31.68 -17.74
C TYR A 242 1.61 32.69 -18.86
N LEU A 243 1.10 32.46 -20.07
CA LEU A 243 1.27 33.37 -21.21
C LEU A 243 0.27 34.55 -21.17
N LEU A 244 -0.79 34.43 -20.38
CA LEU A 244 -1.84 35.45 -20.23
C LEU A 244 -1.68 36.31 -18.96
N SER A 245 -0.74 35.94 -18.06
CA SER A 245 -0.37 36.69 -16.85
C SER A 245 0.86 37.56 -17.07
#